data_1bf05cc7d46151c286dbeb7e74cbc305
#
_entry.id   1bf05cc7d46151c286dbeb7e74cbc305
#
_cell.length_a   1.000
_cell.length_b   1.000
_cell.length_c   1.000
_cell.angle_alpha   90.00
_cell.angle_beta   90.00
_cell.angle_gamma   90.00
#
_symmetry.space_group_name_H-M   'P 1'
#
loop_
_entity.id
_entity.type
_entity.pdbx_description
1 polymer ?
#
loop_
_entity_poly.entity_id
_entity_poly.type
_entity_poly.pdbx_seq_one_letter_code
_entity_poly.pdbx_strand_id
1 'polypeptide(L)'
;EFKQITPDGKQSSGDFYLLKPGRVRFDYNPPSPIELIADGRSVVVRDRNLASQDVMAISQTPLRFLLADRIDLLRDTNVVAVYGDNVFSTVVIEERQIARGTYRVMLMFDARTMELRQWVVTDPQGRDTTVVVYNLDTVTKPDPELFKIDYTRYLR
;
A
#
# COMPACT_ATOMS: atom_id res chain seq x y z
N GLU A 1 -0.70 -9.24 9.18
CA GLU A 1 -2.15 -8.97 9.04
C GLU A 1 -2.37 -7.48 8.81
N PHE A 2 -3.43 -7.17 8.13
CA PHE A 2 -3.83 -5.78 7.89
C PHE A 2 -5.33 -5.59 8.05
N LYS A 3 -5.72 -4.34 8.29
CA LYS A 3 -7.10 -3.88 8.28
C LYS A 3 -7.18 -2.62 7.45
N GLN A 4 -8.17 -2.56 6.54
CA GLN A 4 -8.38 -1.42 5.66
C GLN A 4 -9.75 -0.81 5.93
N ILE A 5 -9.80 0.52 5.96
CA ILE A 5 -11.02 1.29 6.08
C ILE A 5 -11.12 2.21 4.87
N THR A 6 -12.14 2.02 4.05
CA THR A 6 -12.38 2.84 2.86
C THR A 6 -13.15 4.11 3.20
N PRO A 7 -13.23 5.09 2.26
CA PRO A 7 -13.90 6.36 2.54
C PRO A 7 -15.37 6.24 2.93
N ASP A 8 -16.05 5.19 2.49
CA ASP A 8 -17.44 4.91 2.85
C ASP A 8 -17.60 4.21 4.21
N GLY A 9 -16.50 4.02 4.94
CA GLY A 9 -16.50 3.39 6.26
C GLY A 9 -16.49 1.86 6.23
N LYS A 10 -16.45 1.23 5.06
CA LYS A 10 -16.36 -0.22 4.96
C LYS A 10 -15.00 -0.70 5.43
N GLN A 11 -15.01 -1.79 6.19
CA GLN A 11 -13.81 -2.41 6.70
C GLN A 11 -13.55 -3.73 6.00
N SER A 12 -12.29 -3.96 5.67
CA SER A 12 -11.79 -5.24 5.19
C SER A 12 -10.49 -5.56 5.90
N SER A 13 -10.13 -6.83 5.91
CA SER A 13 -8.92 -7.30 6.57
C SER A 13 -8.32 -8.46 5.79
N GLY A 14 -7.15 -8.89 6.17
CA GLY A 14 -6.51 -10.02 5.56
C GLY A 14 -5.05 -10.15 5.95
N ASP A 15 -4.33 -10.90 5.14
CA ASP A 15 -2.90 -11.10 5.28
C ASP A 15 -2.15 -10.31 4.22
N PHE A 16 -0.98 -9.80 4.58
CA PHE A 16 -0.10 -9.21 3.59
C PHE A 16 1.31 -9.77 3.72
N TYR A 17 2.00 -9.74 2.59
CA TYR A 17 3.37 -10.24 2.47
C TYR A 17 4.19 -9.15 1.80
N LEU A 18 5.38 -8.89 2.32
CA LEU A 18 6.28 -7.87 1.80
C LEU A 18 7.66 -8.45 1.59
N LEU A 19 8.18 -8.28 0.38
CA LEU A 19 9.55 -8.66 0.04
C LEU A 19 10.19 -7.52 -0.76
N LYS A 20 10.94 -6.68 -0.07
CA LYS A 20 11.61 -5.54 -0.70
C LYS A 20 12.72 -5.98 -1.65
N PRO A 21 12.99 -5.20 -2.71
CA PRO A 21 12.23 -4.03 -3.10
C PRO A 21 11.01 -4.37 -3.96
N GLY A 22 9.95 -3.59 -3.83
CA GLY A 22 8.88 -3.52 -4.81
C GLY A 22 7.87 -4.66 -4.83
N ARG A 23 7.98 -5.67 -4.00
CA ARG A 23 7.09 -6.83 -4.01
C ARG A 23 6.20 -6.85 -2.78
N VAL A 24 4.89 -6.87 -3.01
CA VAL A 24 3.89 -6.95 -1.95
C VAL A 24 2.68 -7.74 -2.44
N ARG A 25 2.01 -8.39 -1.51
CA ARG A 25 0.74 -9.07 -1.77
C ARG A 25 -0.21 -8.81 -0.61
N PHE A 26 -1.43 -8.39 -0.95
CA PHE A 26 -2.54 -8.26 0.00
C PHE A 26 -3.61 -9.27 -0.38
N ASP A 27 -3.87 -10.22 0.52
CA ASP A 27 -4.94 -11.20 0.38
C ASP A 27 -6.07 -10.80 1.32
N TYR A 28 -7.16 -10.29 0.74
CA TYR A 28 -8.33 -9.86 1.51
C TYR A 28 -9.16 -11.05 1.93
N ASN A 29 -9.59 -11.07 3.18
CA ASN A 29 -10.49 -12.08 3.71
C ASN A 29 -11.89 -11.96 3.11
N PRO A 30 -12.63 -13.07 2.95
CA PRO A 30 -14.05 -13.00 2.57
C PRO A 30 -14.82 -12.06 3.51
N PRO A 31 -15.85 -11.35 3.03
CA PRO A 31 -16.46 -11.47 1.71
C PRO A 31 -15.78 -10.65 0.60
N SER A 32 -14.68 -9.98 0.88
CA SER A 32 -13.99 -9.19 -0.15
C SER A 32 -13.44 -10.09 -1.26
N PRO A 33 -13.72 -9.77 -2.53
CA PRO A 33 -13.18 -10.54 -3.66
C PRO A 33 -11.82 -10.03 -4.13
N ILE A 34 -11.22 -9.08 -3.43
CA ILE A 34 -10.06 -8.33 -3.90
C ILE A 34 -8.76 -9.06 -3.57
N GLU A 35 -7.82 -8.98 -4.47
CA GLU A 35 -6.44 -9.42 -4.32
C GLU A 35 -5.53 -8.39 -4.97
N LEU A 36 -4.49 -7.96 -4.26
CA LEU A 36 -3.52 -7.01 -4.79
C LEU A 36 -2.14 -7.63 -4.77
N ILE A 37 -1.45 -7.58 -5.90
CA ILE A 37 -0.08 -8.12 -6.04
C ILE A 37 0.80 -7.09 -6.74
N ALA A 38 1.97 -6.82 -6.18
CA ALA A 38 3.03 -6.06 -6.83
C ALA A 38 4.26 -6.97 -7.01
N ASP A 39 4.78 -7.03 -8.23
CA ASP A 39 5.89 -7.94 -8.59
C ASP A 39 7.26 -7.23 -8.71
N GLY A 40 7.34 -5.96 -8.38
CA GLY A 40 8.52 -5.13 -8.53
C GLY A 40 8.45 -4.18 -9.73
N ARG A 41 7.52 -4.39 -10.65
CA ARG A 41 7.31 -3.55 -11.84
C ARG A 41 5.90 -3.01 -11.91
N SER A 42 4.93 -3.88 -11.69
CA SER A 42 3.52 -3.62 -11.86
C SER A 42 2.76 -3.92 -10.58
N VAL A 43 1.63 -3.27 -10.44
CA VAL A 43 0.63 -3.57 -9.41
C VAL A 43 -0.61 -4.07 -10.11
N VAL A 44 -1.13 -5.19 -9.65
CA VAL A 44 -2.35 -5.80 -10.17
C VAL A 44 -3.39 -5.83 -9.06
N VAL A 45 -4.57 -5.31 -9.37
CA VAL A 45 -5.75 -5.44 -8.51
C VAL A 45 -6.74 -6.36 -9.22
N ARG A 46 -7.03 -7.50 -8.60
CA ARG A 46 -7.99 -8.47 -9.11
C ARG A 46 -9.27 -8.42 -8.32
N ASP A 47 -10.37 -8.52 -9.05
CA ASP A 47 -11.70 -8.73 -8.47
C ASP A 47 -12.24 -10.06 -8.98
N ARG A 48 -12.33 -11.05 -8.09
CA ARG A 48 -12.77 -12.40 -8.45
C ARG A 48 -14.23 -12.45 -8.83
N ASN A 49 -15.06 -11.57 -8.25
CA ASN A 49 -16.48 -11.54 -8.56
C ASN A 49 -16.76 -10.98 -9.94
N LEU A 50 -15.97 -9.99 -10.36
CA LEU A 50 -16.09 -9.36 -11.68
C LEU A 50 -15.23 -10.07 -12.72
N ALA A 51 -14.39 -11.02 -12.33
CA ALA A 51 -13.40 -11.66 -13.20
C ALA A 51 -12.56 -10.62 -13.94
N SER A 52 -12.13 -9.57 -13.22
CA SER A 52 -11.36 -8.47 -13.77
C SER A 52 -9.97 -8.38 -13.17
N GLN A 53 -9.06 -7.79 -13.93
CA GLN A 53 -7.69 -7.56 -13.51
C GLN A 53 -7.22 -6.22 -14.06
N ASP A 54 -6.95 -5.28 -13.16
CA ASP A 54 -6.39 -3.97 -13.51
C ASP A 54 -4.88 -3.98 -13.25
N VAL A 55 -4.11 -3.59 -14.25
CA VAL A 55 -2.65 -3.57 -14.18
C VAL A 55 -2.17 -2.13 -14.31
N MET A 56 -1.28 -1.71 -13.39
CA MET A 56 -0.65 -0.39 -13.47
C MET A 56 0.82 -0.47 -13.05
N ALA A 57 1.63 0.49 -13.48
CA ALA A 57 3.01 0.57 -13.06
C ALA A 57 3.11 1.02 -11.60
N ILE A 58 4.07 0.45 -10.84
CA ILE A 58 4.29 0.85 -9.44
C ILE A 58 4.56 2.35 -9.33
N SER A 59 5.29 2.92 -10.28
CA SER A 59 5.62 4.35 -10.30
C SER A 59 4.39 5.26 -10.38
N GLN A 60 3.24 4.73 -10.76
CA GLN A 60 1.98 5.46 -10.87
C GLN A 60 1.10 5.34 -9.62
N THR A 61 1.59 4.68 -8.59
CA THR A 61 0.84 4.47 -7.34
C THR A 61 1.57 5.05 -6.14
N PRO A 62 0.85 5.49 -5.10
CA PRO A 62 1.47 5.89 -3.83
C PRO A 62 2.21 4.75 -3.12
N LEU A 63 1.92 3.49 -3.49
CA LEU A 63 2.60 2.31 -2.93
C LEU A 63 4.11 2.33 -3.16
N ARG A 64 4.60 3.04 -4.16
CA ARG A 64 6.05 3.16 -4.42
C ARG A 64 6.84 3.62 -3.18
N PHE A 65 6.22 4.43 -2.32
CA PHE A 65 6.87 4.90 -1.09
C PHE A 65 7.03 3.80 -0.05
N LEU A 66 6.14 2.82 -0.05
CA LEU A 66 6.16 1.70 0.87
C LEU A 66 7.07 0.57 0.38
N LEU A 67 7.28 0.49 -0.93
CA LEU A 67 7.91 -0.65 -1.59
C LEU A 67 9.37 -0.42 -1.95
N ALA A 68 9.86 0.79 -1.87
CA ALA A 68 11.25 1.08 -2.12
C ALA A 68 12.13 0.49 -1.03
N ASP A 69 13.27 -0.08 -1.42
CA ASP A 69 14.26 -0.62 -0.48
C ASP A 69 14.89 0.49 0.34
N ARG A 70 15.09 1.64 -0.28
CA ARG A 70 15.58 2.86 0.33
C ARG A 70 14.84 4.06 -0.19
N ILE A 71 14.32 4.89 0.72
CA ILE A 71 13.73 6.19 0.39
C ILE A 71 14.39 7.25 1.25
N ASP A 72 14.95 8.26 0.61
CA ASP A 72 15.25 9.53 1.25
C ASP A 72 13.99 10.39 1.12
N LEU A 73 13.18 10.43 2.17
CA LEU A 73 11.89 11.13 2.14
C LEU A 73 12.04 12.63 1.82
N LEU A 74 13.12 13.26 2.26
CA LEU A 74 13.35 14.68 2.00
C LEU A 74 13.79 14.94 0.56
N ARG A 75 14.40 13.96 -0.09
CA ARG A 75 14.98 14.10 -1.41
C ARG A 75 14.08 13.56 -2.51
N ASP A 76 13.47 12.40 -2.26
CA ASP A 76 12.75 11.62 -3.27
C ASP A 76 11.26 11.91 -3.28
N THR A 77 10.76 12.62 -2.28
CA THR A 77 9.34 12.92 -2.12
C THR A 77 9.12 14.37 -1.73
N ASN A 78 7.88 14.84 -1.90
CA ASN A 78 7.45 16.14 -1.44
C ASN A 78 6.86 16.03 -0.04
N VAL A 79 7.69 16.13 0.97
CA VAL A 79 7.26 16.12 2.38
C VAL A 79 6.67 17.47 2.73
N VAL A 80 5.40 17.47 3.12
CA VAL A 80 4.67 18.70 3.49
C VAL A 80 4.52 18.88 5.00
N ALA A 81 4.65 17.80 5.78
CA ALA A 81 4.61 17.88 7.23
C ALA A 81 5.35 16.70 7.87
N VAL A 82 5.99 16.97 9.01
CA VAL A 82 6.55 15.93 9.89
C VAL A 82 6.18 16.32 11.31
N TYR A 83 5.56 15.41 12.03
CA TYR A 83 5.21 15.62 13.43
C TYR A 83 5.18 14.29 14.17
N GLY A 84 5.13 14.36 15.48
CA GLY A 84 5.13 13.16 16.29
C GLY A 84 4.58 13.38 17.68
N ASP A 85 4.21 12.28 18.31
CA ASP A 85 3.84 12.22 19.71
C ASP A 85 4.56 11.02 20.35
N ASN A 86 4.11 10.60 21.54
CA ASN A 86 4.73 9.48 22.24
C ASN A 86 4.44 8.11 21.59
N VAL A 87 3.48 8.05 20.68
CA VAL A 87 3.00 6.82 20.06
C VAL A 87 3.50 6.71 18.62
N PHE A 88 3.37 7.79 17.82
CA PHE A 88 3.70 7.79 16.40
C PHE A 88 4.61 8.93 16.00
N SER A 89 5.51 8.64 15.05
CA SER A 89 6.16 9.63 14.21
C SER A 89 5.47 9.62 12.86
N THR A 90 5.02 10.78 12.40
CA THR A 90 4.18 10.88 11.21
C THR A 90 4.85 11.74 10.16
N VAL A 91 4.87 11.24 8.92
CA VAL A 91 5.37 11.95 7.74
C VAL A 91 4.23 12.08 6.75
N VAL A 92 3.95 13.29 6.30
CA VAL A 92 2.92 13.56 5.30
C VAL A 92 3.59 13.96 3.99
N ILE A 93 3.25 13.25 2.93
CA ILE A 93 3.79 13.43 1.59
C ILE A 93 2.65 13.82 0.66
N GLU A 94 2.90 14.80 -0.22
CA GLU A 94 2.01 15.09 -1.34
C GLU A 94 2.63 14.61 -2.64
N GLU A 95 1.82 13.97 -3.47
CA GLU A 95 2.22 13.53 -4.78
C GLU A 95 1.22 14.02 -5.82
N ARG A 96 1.73 14.78 -6.79
CA ARG A 96 0.93 15.28 -7.91
C ARG A 96 1.07 14.32 -9.08
N GLN A 97 -0.06 13.78 -9.53
CA GLN A 97 -0.14 12.97 -10.75
C GLN A 97 -0.84 13.80 -11.83
N ILE A 98 -0.18 13.97 -12.96
CA ILE A 98 -0.59 14.89 -14.02
C ILE A 98 -2.05 14.66 -14.46
N ALA A 99 -2.45 13.39 -14.62
CA ALA A 99 -3.79 13.06 -15.14
C ALA A 99 -4.84 12.89 -14.03
N ARG A 100 -4.44 12.81 -12.74
CA ARG A 100 -5.32 12.36 -11.66
C ARG A 100 -5.47 13.36 -10.51
N GLY A 101 -4.58 14.35 -10.42
CA GLY A 101 -4.57 15.32 -9.34
C GLY A 101 -3.57 15.01 -8.25
N THR A 102 -3.75 15.63 -7.10
CA THR A 102 -2.81 15.51 -5.98
C THR A 102 -3.30 14.48 -4.96
N TYR A 103 -2.45 13.53 -4.65
CA TYR A 103 -2.63 12.56 -3.56
C TYR A 103 -1.81 12.99 -2.36
N ARG A 104 -2.33 12.69 -1.18
CA ARG A 104 -1.60 12.87 0.07
C ARG A 104 -1.44 11.51 0.73
N VAL A 105 -0.22 11.18 1.15
CA VAL A 105 0.08 9.94 1.86
C VAL A 105 0.61 10.29 3.23
N MET A 106 -0.06 9.81 4.26
CA MET A 106 0.38 9.95 5.65
C MET A 106 0.96 8.61 6.10
N LEU A 107 2.24 8.60 6.45
CA LEU A 107 2.94 7.42 6.95
C LEU A 107 3.14 7.56 8.44
N MET A 108 2.64 6.61 9.21
CA MET A 108 2.71 6.62 10.67
C MET A 108 3.60 5.49 11.15
N PHE A 109 4.73 5.85 11.74
CA PHE A 109 5.72 4.93 12.28
C PHE A 109 5.61 4.85 13.78
N ASP A 110 5.87 3.68 14.34
CA ASP A 110 6.01 3.54 15.80
C ASP A 110 7.13 4.45 16.29
N ALA A 111 6.83 5.31 17.29
CA ALA A 111 7.78 6.30 17.78
C ALA A 111 9.02 5.66 18.45
N ARG A 112 8.91 4.41 18.90
CA ARG A 112 10.00 3.71 19.58
C ARG A 112 10.81 2.83 18.65
N THR A 113 10.15 2.08 17.76
CA THR A 113 10.81 1.09 16.89
C THR A 113 11.04 1.60 15.47
N MET A 114 10.37 2.69 15.08
CA MET A 114 10.35 3.24 13.72
C MET A 114 9.79 2.28 12.68
N GLU A 115 9.06 1.26 13.10
CA GLU A 115 8.33 0.38 12.18
C GLU A 115 7.06 1.06 11.68
N LEU A 116 6.77 0.90 10.39
CA LEU A 116 5.53 1.40 9.81
C LEU A 116 4.34 0.65 10.39
N ARG A 117 3.36 1.39 10.93
CA ARG A 117 2.18 0.82 11.58
C ARG A 117 0.89 1.12 10.86
N GLN A 118 0.82 2.26 10.19
CA GLN A 118 -0.40 2.71 9.55
C GLN A 118 -0.06 3.69 8.44
N TRP A 119 -0.89 3.70 7.41
CA TRP A 119 -0.84 4.77 6.41
C TRP A 119 -2.24 5.15 5.99
N VAL A 120 -2.38 6.40 5.56
CA VAL A 120 -3.61 6.95 5.04
C VAL A 120 -3.32 7.56 3.67
N VAL A 121 -4.06 7.14 2.66
CA VAL A 121 -4.00 7.74 1.34
C VAL A 121 -5.23 8.60 1.14
N THR A 122 -5.01 9.90 0.93
CA THR A 122 -6.08 10.85 0.62
C THR A 122 -6.06 11.12 -0.89
N ASP A 123 -7.19 10.84 -1.55
CA ASP A 123 -7.31 11.05 -2.99
C ASP A 123 -7.56 12.52 -3.34
N PRO A 124 -7.57 12.90 -4.64
CA PRO A 124 -7.78 14.30 -5.02
C PRO A 124 -9.13 14.89 -4.62
N GLN A 125 -10.13 14.06 -4.31
CA GLN A 125 -11.42 14.50 -3.79
C GLN A 125 -11.46 14.61 -2.27
N GLY A 126 -10.34 14.37 -1.59
CA GLY A 126 -10.25 14.44 -0.13
C GLY A 126 -10.76 13.19 0.59
N ARG A 127 -10.91 12.06 -0.11
CA ARG A 127 -11.39 10.82 0.49
C ARG A 127 -10.22 9.97 0.99
N ASP A 128 -10.34 9.44 2.20
CA ASP A 128 -9.28 8.70 2.87
C ASP A 128 -9.48 7.20 2.81
N THR A 129 -8.40 6.49 2.50
CA THR A 129 -8.29 5.04 2.70
C THR A 129 -7.19 4.80 3.73
N THR A 130 -7.53 4.12 4.81
CA THR A 130 -6.62 3.83 5.91
C THR A 130 -6.27 2.35 5.93
N VAL A 131 -5.00 2.04 6.09
CA VAL A 131 -4.51 0.67 6.29
C VAL A 131 -3.70 0.62 7.56
N VAL A 132 -4.06 -0.30 8.45
CA VAL A 132 -3.33 -0.59 9.69
C VAL A 132 -2.70 -1.97 9.55
N VAL A 133 -1.45 -2.11 9.94
CA VAL A 133 -0.73 -3.39 9.93
C VAL A 133 -0.38 -3.80 11.34
N TYR A 134 -0.49 -5.09 11.63
CA TYR A 134 -0.29 -5.63 12.97
C TYR A 134 0.14 -7.10 12.89
N ASN A 135 0.59 -7.64 14.00
CA ASN A 135 1.10 -9.04 14.10
C ASN A 135 2.17 -9.33 13.04
N LEU A 136 3.15 -8.44 12.93
CA LEU A 136 4.19 -8.55 11.91
C LEU A 136 5.19 -9.64 12.27
N ASP A 137 5.42 -10.57 11.33
CA ASP A 137 6.55 -11.49 11.37
C ASP A 137 7.66 -10.91 10.47
N THR A 138 8.71 -10.41 11.10
CA THR A 138 9.85 -9.81 10.39
C THR A 138 11.02 -10.79 10.21
N VAL A 139 10.88 -12.02 10.69
CA VAL A 139 11.93 -13.05 10.68
C VAL A 139 11.76 -14.00 9.49
N THR A 140 10.54 -14.49 9.26
CA THR A 140 10.23 -15.42 8.17
C THR A 140 10.20 -14.67 6.84
N LYS A 141 11.01 -15.12 5.89
CA LYS A 141 11.04 -14.53 4.56
C LYS A 141 9.92 -15.13 3.70
N PRO A 142 9.06 -14.28 3.10
CA PRO A 142 7.96 -14.78 2.26
C PRO A 142 8.47 -15.54 1.03
N ASP A 143 7.70 -16.52 0.57
CA ASP A 143 7.98 -17.24 -0.66
C ASP A 143 7.85 -16.28 -1.85
N PRO A 144 8.89 -16.14 -2.70
CA PRO A 144 8.83 -15.28 -3.89
C PRO A 144 7.70 -15.61 -4.85
N GLU A 145 7.19 -16.83 -4.87
CA GLU A 145 6.06 -17.24 -5.71
C GLU A 145 4.78 -16.48 -5.39
N LEU A 146 4.63 -15.97 -4.16
CA LEU A 146 3.47 -15.18 -3.76
C LEU A 146 3.31 -13.89 -4.57
N PHE A 147 4.40 -13.39 -5.15
CA PHE A 147 4.45 -12.09 -5.83
C PHE A 147 4.42 -12.22 -7.35
N LYS A 148 4.20 -13.42 -7.88
CA LYS A 148 4.06 -13.62 -9.32
C LYS A 148 2.69 -13.18 -9.80
N ILE A 149 2.68 -12.45 -10.89
CA ILE A 149 1.45 -11.99 -11.54
C ILE A 149 1.20 -12.82 -12.79
N ASP A 150 0.02 -13.38 -12.89
CA ASP A 150 -0.47 -13.99 -14.14
C ASP A 150 -1.13 -12.89 -14.98
N TYR A 151 -0.38 -12.32 -15.91
CA TYR A 151 -0.86 -11.25 -16.76
C TYR A 151 -1.88 -11.70 -17.80
N THR A 152 -2.04 -13.02 -17.98
CA THR A 152 -3.00 -13.58 -18.93
C THR A 152 -4.34 -13.89 -18.29
N ARG A 153 -4.43 -13.81 -16.98
CA ARG A 153 -5.66 -14.12 -16.24
C ARG A 153 -6.77 -13.15 -16.63
N TYR A 154 -7.94 -13.68 -16.96
CA TYR A 154 -9.11 -12.93 -17.42
C TYR A 154 -8.94 -12.25 -18.79
N LEU A 155 -7.93 -12.56 -19.55
CA LEU A 155 -7.84 -12.15 -20.94
C LEU A 155 -8.86 -12.94 -21.76
N ARG A 156 -9.47 -12.25 -22.73
CA ARG A 156 -10.45 -12.83 -23.64
C ARG A 156 -10.01 -12.64 -25.09
#